data_da9d7773161c9f62d9a1260c41893d21
#
_entry.id   da9d7773161c9f62d9a1260c41893d21
#
_cell.length_a   1.000
_cell.length_b   1.000
_cell.length_c   1.000
_cell.angle_alpha   90.00
_cell.angle_beta   90.00
_cell.angle_gamma   90.00
#
_symmetry.space_group_name_H-M   'P 1'
#
loop_
_entity.id
_entity.type
_entity.pdbx_description
1 polymer ?
#
loop_
_entity_poly.entity_id
_entity_poly.type
_entity_poly.pdbx_seq_one_letter_code
_entity_poly.pdbx_strand_id
1 'polypeptide(L)'
;MQKFSTENKGSGEGNPKQKLVLIVLIVIVALIAIFNSFSVVNEGFIGVKYRFGKIVNSSLTAGLNFHIPFIEEIKPVDVREQIYEVETDAYTSDTQTVDQLKLKLNYCYDGTQLPEIIRSIGVENVVTKLLVPNVAKISKDEIGKVKAEDLVQNRSTVQNAIYESLKETLSSQGIQVTAFAIENISFDDAFEQSIQAKVIAAQDALKMQNKTAEREEEAKQKVIAARAEADSQKIKADAEAYAIRQVQDQLKNSPNYIDYMKIQQWDGKLPAAVGDVNPFIAIDGTANTSSGTANNPSGQTNNGAGQ
;
A
#
# COMPACT_ATOMS: atom_id res chain seq x y z
N MET A 1 14.62 110.78 22.79
CA MET A 1 14.44 110.28 21.41
C MET A 1 15.64 109.43 21.04
N GLN A 2 15.56 108.11 21.20
CA GLN A 2 16.61 107.18 20.76
C GLN A 2 16.10 106.43 19.52
N LYS A 3 16.79 106.62 18.41
CA LYS A 3 16.57 105.89 17.16
C LYS A 3 17.13 104.51 17.32
N PHE A 4 16.25 103.50 17.25
CA PHE A 4 16.69 102.13 17.05
C PHE A 4 17.07 101.97 15.57
N SER A 5 18.32 101.67 15.32
CA SER A 5 18.86 101.28 14.01
C SER A 5 18.61 99.77 13.84
N THR A 6 17.78 99.45 12.91
CA THR A 6 17.60 98.03 12.46
C THR A 6 18.78 97.63 11.59
N GLU A 7 19.65 96.85 12.17
CA GLU A 7 20.80 96.26 11.47
C GLU A 7 20.27 95.13 10.57
N ASN A 8 20.30 95.44 9.29
CA ASN A 8 19.95 94.53 8.21
C ASN A 8 21.08 93.48 8.08
N LYS A 9 20.88 92.24 8.65
CA LYS A 9 21.82 91.14 8.57
C LYS A 9 21.85 90.62 7.15
N GLY A 10 22.86 91.02 6.39
CA GLY A 10 23.09 90.65 5.00
C GLY A 10 23.07 89.16 4.82
N SER A 11 22.25 88.77 3.92
CA SER A 11 22.26 87.43 3.34
C SER A 11 23.65 87.16 2.72
N GLY A 12 24.46 86.31 3.35
CA GLY A 12 25.76 85.90 2.84
C GLY A 12 25.59 85.26 1.47
N GLU A 13 25.97 85.95 0.42
CA GLU A 13 26.14 85.38 -0.94
C GLU A 13 27.29 84.39 -0.88
N GLY A 14 26.93 83.11 -0.65
CA GLY A 14 27.88 81.99 -0.72
C GLY A 14 28.54 82.01 -2.09
N ASN A 15 29.88 81.89 -2.10
CA ASN A 15 30.77 81.83 -3.26
C ASN A 15 30.13 81.01 -4.36
N PRO A 16 30.00 81.48 -5.63
CA PRO A 16 29.34 80.71 -6.73
C PRO A 16 29.94 79.32 -6.95
N LYS A 17 31.24 79.15 -6.65
CA LYS A 17 31.94 77.87 -6.64
C LYS A 17 31.42 76.92 -5.55
N GLN A 18 31.07 77.39 -4.37
CA GLN A 18 30.50 76.59 -3.29
C GLN A 18 29.07 76.17 -3.59
N LYS A 19 28.27 77.07 -4.19
CA LYS A 19 26.92 76.76 -4.65
C LYS A 19 26.96 75.66 -5.75
N LEU A 20 27.90 75.73 -6.72
CA LEU A 20 28.09 74.78 -7.77
C LEU A 20 28.56 73.41 -7.21
N VAL A 21 29.51 73.38 -6.28
CA VAL A 21 29.93 72.12 -5.60
C VAL A 21 28.76 71.47 -4.85
N LEU A 22 27.93 72.28 -4.16
CA LEU A 22 26.78 71.78 -3.42
C LEU A 22 25.73 71.24 -4.36
N ILE A 23 25.47 71.82 -5.52
CA ILE A 23 24.55 71.28 -6.55
C ILE A 23 25.09 70.03 -7.10
N VAL A 24 26.36 69.91 -7.46
CA VAL A 24 26.98 68.67 -7.95
C VAL A 24 26.90 67.57 -6.89
N LEU A 25 27.12 67.90 -5.63
CA LEU A 25 26.96 66.87 -4.54
C LEU A 25 25.52 66.39 -4.43
N ILE A 26 24.52 67.28 -4.50
CA ILE A 26 23.10 66.92 -4.48
C ILE A 26 22.74 66.05 -5.66
N VAL A 27 23.23 66.35 -6.88
CA VAL A 27 23.01 65.56 -8.07
C VAL A 27 23.62 64.15 -7.93
N ILE A 28 24.84 64.05 -7.38
CA ILE A 28 25.48 62.76 -7.12
C ILE A 28 24.64 61.93 -6.12
N VAL A 29 24.22 62.54 -5.01
CA VAL A 29 23.37 61.88 -4.00
C VAL A 29 22.03 61.46 -4.63
N ALA A 30 21.43 62.30 -5.45
CA ALA A 30 20.17 61.95 -6.15
C ALA A 30 20.35 60.78 -7.14
N LEU A 31 21.45 60.75 -7.87
CA LEU A 31 21.78 59.64 -8.76
C LEU A 31 21.99 58.35 -7.95
N ILE A 32 22.73 58.37 -6.88
CA ILE A 32 22.92 57.21 -5.98
C ILE A 32 21.57 56.75 -5.43
N ALA A 33 20.70 57.65 -5.01
CA ALA A 33 19.38 57.34 -4.52
C ALA A 33 18.50 56.67 -5.60
N ILE A 34 18.54 57.16 -6.84
CA ILE A 34 17.80 56.59 -7.95
C ILE A 34 18.28 55.15 -8.26
N PHE A 35 19.59 54.94 -8.31
CA PHE A 35 20.14 53.60 -8.55
C PHE A 35 19.82 52.59 -7.41
N ASN A 36 19.74 53.06 -6.18
CA ASN A 36 19.35 52.26 -5.02
C ASN A 36 17.83 52.18 -4.79
N SER A 37 17.00 52.74 -5.65
CA SER A 37 15.53 52.72 -5.53
C SER A 37 14.89 51.47 -6.10
N PHE A 38 15.65 50.60 -6.74
CA PHE A 38 15.15 49.38 -7.41
C PHE A 38 15.68 48.15 -6.70
N SER A 39 14.75 47.20 -6.44
CA SER A 39 15.07 45.86 -5.94
C SER A 39 14.41 44.81 -6.84
N VAL A 40 15.14 43.77 -7.13
CA VAL A 40 14.64 42.63 -7.94
C VAL A 40 14.18 41.58 -6.97
N VAL A 41 12.91 41.16 -7.10
CA VAL A 41 12.35 40.01 -6.43
C VAL A 41 12.37 38.86 -7.43
N ASN A 42 13.06 37.77 -7.10
CA ASN A 42 13.17 36.60 -7.95
C ASN A 42 11.83 35.82 -8.02
N GLU A 43 11.66 35.03 -9.07
CA GLU A 43 10.51 34.14 -9.20
C GLU A 43 10.51 33.08 -8.08
N GLY A 44 9.32 32.76 -7.55
CA GLY A 44 9.17 31.91 -6.35
C GLY A 44 9.32 32.65 -5.02
N PHE A 45 9.53 33.99 -5.06
CA PHE A 45 9.58 34.85 -3.87
C PHE A 45 8.50 35.92 -3.93
N ILE A 46 8.01 36.30 -2.80
CA ILE A 46 7.15 37.48 -2.61
C ILE A 46 7.94 38.54 -1.85
N GLY A 47 7.99 39.73 -2.41
CA GLY A 47 8.62 40.89 -1.76
C GLY A 47 7.73 41.51 -0.69
N VAL A 48 8.23 41.59 0.53
CA VAL A 48 7.58 42.28 1.62
C VAL A 48 8.25 43.62 1.84
N LYS A 49 7.51 44.74 1.65
CA LYS A 49 8.01 46.09 1.78
C LYS A 49 7.81 46.60 3.22
N TYR A 50 8.90 46.97 3.84
CA TYR A 50 8.93 47.59 5.13
C TYR A 50 9.24 49.10 4.98
N ARG A 51 8.57 49.94 5.74
CA ARG A 51 8.88 51.35 5.89
C ARG A 51 9.11 51.66 7.37
N PHE A 52 10.32 52.01 7.72
CA PHE A 52 10.74 52.18 9.11
C PHE A 52 10.36 50.99 10.01
N GLY A 53 10.56 49.78 9.51
CA GLY A 53 10.24 48.52 10.21
C GLY A 53 8.76 48.14 10.23
N LYS A 54 7.85 48.95 9.66
CA LYS A 54 6.42 48.61 9.54
C LYS A 54 6.12 48.08 8.14
N ILE A 55 5.36 46.98 8.06
CA ILE A 55 4.91 46.43 6.79
C ILE A 55 3.93 47.40 6.12
N VAL A 56 4.26 47.85 4.91
CA VAL A 56 3.46 48.77 4.10
C VAL A 56 2.81 48.02 2.92
N ASN A 57 3.55 47.16 2.30
CA ASN A 57 3.07 46.31 1.21
C ASN A 57 3.77 44.93 1.32
N SER A 58 3.00 43.87 1.23
CA SER A 58 3.48 42.53 1.51
C SER A 58 3.20 41.53 0.38
N SER A 59 2.86 42.04 -0.81
CA SER A 59 2.53 41.20 -1.97
C SER A 59 3.19 41.74 -3.22
N LEU A 60 4.48 42.13 -3.12
CA LEU A 60 5.22 42.52 -4.29
C LEU A 60 5.56 41.30 -5.12
N THR A 61 5.09 41.28 -6.36
CA THR A 61 5.35 40.18 -7.31
C THR A 61 6.80 40.15 -7.76
N ALA A 62 7.20 39.01 -8.29
CA ALA A 62 8.51 38.83 -8.92
C ALA A 62 8.75 39.88 -10.01
N GLY A 63 9.98 40.31 -10.12
CA GLY A 63 10.41 41.35 -11.05
C GLY A 63 11.01 42.55 -10.38
N LEU A 64 11.07 43.67 -11.13
CA LEU A 64 11.65 44.95 -10.66
C LEU A 64 10.64 45.70 -9.82
N ASN A 65 10.99 45.93 -8.56
CA ASN A 65 10.15 46.67 -7.60
C ASN A 65 10.84 47.96 -7.16
N PHE A 66 10.05 49.03 -7.08
CA PHE A 66 10.51 50.33 -6.64
C PHE A 66 10.35 50.48 -5.12
N HIS A 67 11.38 51.02 -4.46
CA HIS A 67 11.34 51.42 -3.06
C HIS A 67 12.13 52.72 -2.81
N ILE A 68 11.80 53.42 -1.74
CA ILE A 68 12.48 54.63 -1.36
C ILE A 68 13.73 54.24 -0.55
N PRO A 69 14.96 54.53 -1.02
CA PRO A 69 16.17 54.15 -0.33
C PRO A 69 16.24 54.84 1.05
N PHE A 70 16.84 54.17 2.02
CA PHE A 70 16.96 54.57 3.44
C PHE A 70 15.64 54.55 4.24
N ILE A 71 14.48 54.60 3.60
CA ILE A 71 13.16 54.63 4.26
C ILE A 71 12.45 53.31 4.12
N GLU A 72 12.55 52.69 2.95
CA GLU A 72 11.90 51.41 2.61
C GLU A 72 12.93 50.32 2.37
N GLU A 73 12.59 49.09 2.79
CA GLU A 73 13.35 47.87 2.57
C GLU A 73 12.42 46.81 2.02
N ILE A 74 12.85 46.07 0.99
CA ILE A 74 12.12 44.95 0.47
C ILE A 74 12.84 43.66 0.88
N LYS A 75 12.16 42.80 1.66
CA LYS A 75 12.67 41.49 2.05
C LYS A 75 11.96 40.44 1.23
N PRO A 76 12.67 39.64 0.42
CA PRO A 76 12.08 38.50 -0.31
C PRO A 76 11.79 37.36 0.67
N VAL A 77 10.58 36.83 0.60
CA VAL A 77 10.15 35.59 1.31
C VAL A 77 9.95 34.50 0.30
N ASP A 78 10.57 33.34 0.53
CA ASP A 78 10.40 32.16 -0.30
C ASP A 78 9.01 31.56 -0.07
N VAL A 79 8.19 31.49 -1.14
CA VAL A 79 6.84 30.93 -1.10
C VAL A 79 6.73 29.63 -1.87
N ARG A 80 7.86 29.09 -2.33
CA ARG A 80 7.90 27.77 -2.96
C ARG A 80 7.63 26.69 -1.93
N GLU A 81 7.36 25.51 -2.42
CA GLU A 81 7.19 24.33 -1.58
C GLU A 81 8.46 24.04 -0.78
N GLN A 82 8.29 23.91 0.53
CA GLN A 82 9.34 23.60 1.49
C GLN A 82 9.02 22.29 2.19
N ILE A 83 10.04 21.62 2.66
CA ILE A 83 9.93 20.33 3.36
C ILE A 83 10.28 20.58 4.84
N TYR A 84 9.42 20.08 5.71
CA TYR A 84 9.66 19.99 7.13
C TYR A 84 9.63 18.53 7.57
N GLU A 85 10.72 18.08 8.16
CA GLU A 85 10.87 16.74 8.71
C GLU A 85 10.94 16.81 10.23
N VAL A 86 10.24 15.93 10.90
CA VAL A 86 10.24 15.82 12.35
C VAL A 86 10.21 14.38 12.78
N GLU A 87 10.93 14.08 13.85
CA GLU A 87 10.89 12.82 14.56
C GLU A 87 10.21 13.03 15.91
N THR A 88 9.23 12.21 16.24
CA THR A 88 8.47 12.31 17.48
C THR A 88 8.00 10.94 17.90
N ASP A 89 7.66 10.78 19.18
CA ASP A 89 7.03 9.59 19.72
C ASP A 89 5.53 9.77 19.77
N ALA A 90 4.77 8.70 19.69
CA ALA A 90 3.32 8.71 19.83
C ALA A 90 2.86 7.46 20.61
N TYR A 91 1.62 7.52 21.12
CA TYR A 91 0.95 6.38 21.73
C TYR A 91 -0.31 6.06 20.94
N THR A 92 -0.50 4.78 20.69
CA THR A 92 -1.71 4.27 20.05
C THR A 92 -2.85 4.09 21.05
N SER A 93 -4.08 3.84 20.58
CA SER A 93 -5.26 3.65 21.45
C SER A 93 -5.15 2.44 22.36
N ASP A 94 -4.36 1.44 21.99
CA ASP A 94 -4.05 0.25 22.79
C ASP A 94 -2.77 0.40 23.63
N THR A 95 -2.34 1.66 23.88
CA THR A 95 -1.20 2.02 24.72
C THR A 95 0.16 1.49 24.26
N GLN A 96 0.30 1.14 22.98
CA GLN A 96 1.60 0.80 22.42
C GLN A 96 2.37 2.09 22.10
N THR A 97 3.65 2.10 22.41
CA THR A 97 4.55 3.20 22.09
C THR A 97 5.00 3.06 20.63
N VAL A 98 4.88 4.14 19.90
CA VAL A 98 5.47 4.29 18.58
C VAL A 98 6.74 5.11 18.76
N ASP A 99 7.87 4.43 18.68
CA ASP A 99 9.18 5.06 18.77
C ASP A 99 9.65 5.51 17.39
N GLN A 100 10.43 6.60 17.32
CA GLN A 100 11.01 7.11 16.08
C GLN A 100 10.00 7.30 14.93
N LEU A 101 8.84 7.87 15.25
CA LEU A 101 7.87 8.26 14.24
C LEU A 101 8.43 9.40 13.38
N LYS A 102 8.87 9.11 12.15
CA LYS A 102 9.38 10.10 11.22
C LYS A 102 8.28 10.62 10.33
N LEU A 103 8.04 11.91 10.40
CA LEU A 103 7.00 12.61 9.67
C LEU A 103 7.62 13.62 8.72
N LYS A 104 7.08 13.70 7.53
CA LYS A 104 7.49 14.64 6.49
C LYS A 104 6.29 15.43 6.02
N LEU A 105 6.38 16.75 6.11
CA LEU A 105 5.36 17.70 5.71
C LEU A 105 5.90 18.57 4.59
N ASN A 106 5.22 18.59 3.47
CA ASN A 106 5.45 19.55 2.42
C ASN A 106 4.45 20.69 2.57
N TYR A 107 4.95 21.92 2.56
CA TYR A 107 4.13 23.11 2.76
C TYR A 107 4.64 24.29 1.94
N CYS A 108 3.77 25.24 1.68
CA CYS A 108 4.12 26.56 1.15
C CYS A 108 3.31 27.65 1.84
N TYR A 109 3.77 28.89 1.70
CA TYR A 109 3.05 30.04 2.26
C TYR A 109 1.95 30.50 1.30
N ASP A 110 0.77 30.80 1.84
CA ASP A 110 -0.25 31.52 1.11
C ASP A 110 0.18 33.00 0.98
N GLY A 111 0.48 33.42 -0.25
CA GLY A 111 0.92 34.78 -0.54
C GLY A 111 -0.06 35.86 -0.06
N THR A 112 -1.37 35.53 0.00
CA THR A 112 -2.41 36.48 0.45
C THR A 112 -2.40 36.67 1.97
N GLN A 113 -2.06 35.62 2.73
CA GLN A 113 -2.01 35.61 4.18
C GLN A 113 -0.60 35.88 4.75
N LEU A 114 0.41 35.92 3.88
CA LEU A 114 1.80 36.17 4.28
C LEU A 114 1.99 37.40 5.18
N PRO A 115 1.29 38.53 4.97
CA PRO A 115 1.39 39.67 5.86
C PRO A 115 0.99 39.40 7.29
N GLU A 116 0.00 38.57 7.49
CA GLU A 116 -0.49 38.21 8.82
C GLU A 116 0.48 37.26 9.53
N ILE A 117 1.03 36.30 8.80
CA ILE A 117 2.09 35.40 9.31
C ILE A 117 3.27 36.22 9.80
N ILE A 118 3.72 37.21 9.02
CA ILE A 118 4.86 38.03 9.38
C ILE A 118 4.58 38.87 10.63
N ARG A 119 3.37 39.39 10.77
CA ARG A 119 3.00 40.20 11.93
C ARG A 119 2.84 39.40 13.19
N SER A 120 2.22 38.21 13.09
CA SER A 120 1.86 37.43 14.26
C SER A 120 3.02 36.56 14.76
N ILE A 121 3.78 35.98 13.85
CA ILE A 121 4.77 34.94 14.16
C ILE A 121 6.17 35.30 13.68
N GLY A 122 6.28 35.92 12.50
CA GLY A 122 7.54 36.07 11.76
C GLY A 122 7.88 34.83 10.98
N VAL A 123 8.30 34.98 9.71
CA VAL A 123 8.58 33.86 8.82
C VAL A 123 9.64 32.88 9.38
N GLU A 124 10.64 33.43 10.01
CA GLU A 124 11.75 32.72 10.66
C GLU A 124 11.31 31.83 11.82
N ASN A 125 10.16 32.12 12.41
CA ASN A 125 9.63 31.38 13.56
C ASN A 125 8.50 30.42 13.20
N VAL A 126 8.04 30.35 11.93
CA VAL A 126 6.92 29.52 11.51
C VAL A 126 7.19 28.05 11.81
N VAL A 127 8.38 27.58 11.50
CA VAL A 127 8.75 26.18 11.78
C VAL A 127 8.65 25.89 13.27
N THR A 128 9.32 26.68 14.11
CA THR A 128 9.45 26.39 15.53
C THR A 128 8.18 26.65 16.33
N LYS A 129 7.41 27.70 15.99
CA LYS A 129 6.23 28.10 16.77
C LYS A 129 4.91 27.55 16.21
N LEU A 130 4.89 27.20 14.91
CA LEU A 130 3.67 26.78 14.24
C LEU A 130 3.74 25.32 13.78
N LEU A 131 4.72 24.95 12.95
CA LEU A 131 4.77 23.59 12.40
C LEU A 131 5.08 22.56 13.47
N VAL A 132 6.15 22.75 14.25
CA VAL A 132 6.56 21.78 15.29
C VAL A 132 5.40 21.39 16.21
N PRO A 133 4.71 22.32 16.87
CA PRO A 133 3.67 21.96 17.84
C PRO A 133 2.42 21.38 17.15
N ASN A 134 2.01 21.92 15.99
CA ASN A 134 0.80 21.43 15.33
C ASN A 134 1.01 20.06 14.69
N VAL A 135 2.12 19.84 14.01
CA VAL A 135 2.42 18.53 13.41
C VAL A 135 2.54 17.46 14.49
N ALA A 136 3.29 17.73 15.56
CA ALA A 136 3.42 16.78 16.65
C ALA A 136 2.08 16.48 17.34
N LYS A 137 1.30 17.54 17.66
CA LYS A 137 0.00 17.39 18.33
C LYS A 137 -0.98 16.61 17.48
N ILE A 138 -1.23 17.03 16.25
CA ILE A 138 -2.23 16.45 15.38
C ILE A 138 -1.87 14.99 15.04
N SER A 139 -0.59 14.72 14.79
CA SER A 139 -0.14 13.35 14.54
C SER A 139 -0.35 12.45 15.76
N LYS A 140 -0.02 12.92 16.97
CA LYS A 140 -0.28 12.17 18.21
C LYS A 140 -1.76 11.96 18.46
N ASP A 141 -2.59 12.96 18.21
CA ASP A 141 -4.04 12.89 18.40
C ASP A 141 -4.68 11.87 17.44
N GLU A 142 -4.27 11.85 16.16
CA GLU A 142 -4.81 10.91 15.19
C GLU A 142 -4.28 9.48 15.40
N ILE A 143 -3.00 9.31 15.73
CA ILE A 143 -2.41 8.01 16.06
C ILE A 143 -3.03 7.44 17.34
N GLY A 144 -3.33 8.28 18.32
CA GLY A 144 -3.98 7.88 19.56
C GLY A 144 -5.42 7.36 19.38
N LYS A 145 -6.05 7.57 18.24
CA LYS A 145 -7.39 7.03 17.94
C LYS A 145 -7.36 5.61 17.37
N VAL A 146 -6.23 5.15 16.86
CA VAL A 146 -6.08 3.87 16.17
C VAL A 146 -5.22 2.90 16.97
N LYS A 147 -5.42 1.60 16.76
CA LYS A 147 -4.57 0.57 17.35
C LYS A 147 -3.26 0.43 16.59
N ALA A 148 -2.22 -0.06 17.25
CA ALA A 148 -0.92 -0.28 16.63
C ALA A 148 -0.99 -1.21 15.40
N GLU A 149 -1.81 -2.26 15.47
CA GLU A 149 -2.04 -3.18 14.34
C GLU A 149 -2.68 -2.47 13.14
N ASP A 150 -3.68 -1.63 13.38
CA ASP A 150 -4.35 -0.84 12.33
C ASP A 150 -3.41 0.23 11.74
N LEU A 151 -2.53 0.81 12.56
CA LEU A 151 -1.52 1.77 12.10
C LEU A 151 -0.54 1.15 11.11
N VAL A 152 -0.18 -0.14 11.31
CA VAL A 152 0.69 -0.88 10.38
C VAL A 152 -0.06 -1.28 9.11
N GLN A 153 -1.28 -1.84 9.25
CA GLN A 153 -2.05 -2.37 8.12
C GLN A 153 -2.72 -1.29 7.28
N ASN A 154 -3.24 -0.24 7.93
CA ASN A 154 -4.02 0.83 7.31
C ASN A 154 -3.31 2.19 7.37
N ARG A 155 -1.97 2.18 7.25
CA ARG A 155 -1.11 3.37 7.34
C ARG A 155 -1.59 4.54 6.47
N SER A 156 -2.05 4.25 5.26
CA SER A 156 -2.54 5.27 4.32
C SER A 156 -3.78 5.99 4.83
N THR A 157 -4.67 5.30 5.53
CA THR A 157 -5.88 5.90 6.12
C THR A 157 -5.51 6.87 7.24
N VAL A 158 -4.58 6.47 8.12
CA VAL A 158 -4.10 7.33 9.21
C VAL A 158 -3.34 8.53 8.66
N GLN A 159 -2.47 8.32 7.67
CA GLN A 159 -1.75 9.38 6.99
C GLN A 159 -2.70 10.42 6.38
N ASN A 160 -3.76 9.98 5.71
CA ASN A 160 -4.77 10.87 5.13
C ASN A 160 -5.56 11.63 6.20
N ALA A 161 -5.89 11.00 7.32
CA ALA A 161 -6.54 11.67 8.43
C ALA A 161 -5.68 12.78 9.04
N ILE A 162 -4.38 12.51 9.24
CA ILE A 162 -3.42 13.50 9.70
C ILE A 162 -3.28 14.64 8.67
N TYR A 163 -3.16 14.29 7.38
CA TYR A 163 -3.04 15.27 6.31
C TYR A 163 -4.23 16.24 6.28
N GLU A 164 -5.46 15.74 6.32
CA GLU A 164 -6.65 16.60 6.29
C GLU A 164 -6.75 17.47 7.56
N SER A 165 -6.45 16.92 8.72
CA SER A 165 -6.45 17.68 9.98
C SER A 165 -5.36 18.77 10.01
N LEU A 166 -4.17 18.48 9.48
CA LEU A 166 -3.08 19.46 9.33
C LEU A 166 -3.45 20.53 8.32
N LYS A 167 -4.01 20.15 7.17
CA LYS A 167 -4.43 21.07 6.12
C LYS A 167 -5.48 22.03 6.63
N GLU A 168 -6.50 21.59 7.35
CA GLU A 168 -7.53 22.43 7.95
C GLU A 168 -6.92 23.41 8.96
N THR A 169 -6.11 22.90 9.87
CA THR A 169 -5.50 23.72 10.93
C THR A 169 -4.52 24.75 10.41
N LEU A 170 -3.63 24.35 9.51
CA LEU A 170 -2.56 25.22 9.02
C LEU A 170 -3.03 26.20 7.94
N SER A 171 -4.05 25.85 7.15
CA SER A 171 -4.63 26.75 6.15
C SER A 171 -5.26 27.98 6.80
N SER A 172 -5.87 27.83 7.98
CA SER A 172 -6.42 28.95 8.77
C SER A 172 -5.33 29.93 9.23
N GLN A 173 -4.07 29.51 9.21
CA GLN A 173 -2.89 30.29 9.63
C GLN A 173 -2.01 30.70 8.44
N GLY A 174 -2.52 30.54 7.21
CA GLY A 174 -1.84 30.98 6.00
C GLY A 174 -0.76 30.02 5.47
N ILE A 175 -0.76 28.77 5.92
CA ILE A 175 0.15 27.74 5.43
C ILE A 175 -0.66 26.71 4.67
N GLN A 176 -0.29 26.50 3.41
CA GLN A 176 -0.89 25.45 2.56
C GLN A 176 -0.06 24.19 2.68
N VAL A 177 -0.70 23.11 3.14
CA VAL A 177 -0.11 21.78 3.16
C VAL A 177 -0.32 21.13 1.80
N THR A 178 0.76 20.77 1.11
CA THR A 178 0.72 20.14 -0.21
C THR A 178 0.82 18.62 -0.12
N ALA A 179 1.63 18.11 0.81
CA ALA A 179 1.74 16.68 1.06
C ALA A 179 2.12 16.40 2.51
N PHE A 180 1.73 15.24 2.99
CA PHE A 180 2.16 14.70 4.28
C PHE A 180 2.48 13.22 4.13
N ALA A 181 3.59 12.78 4.70
CA ALA A 181 4.00 11.39 4.69
C ALA A 181 4.49 10.96 6.08
N ILE A 182 4.15 9.75 6.44
CA ILE A 182 4.78 9.05 7.54
C ILE A 182 5.93 8.24 6.91
N GLU A 183 7.19 8.57 7.19
CA GLU A 183 8.34 7.88 6.58
C GLU A 183 8.68 6.59 7.30
N ASN A 184 8.73 6.65 8.62
CA ASN A 184 9.03 5.49 9.44
C ASN A 184 8.09 5.39 10.63
N ILE A 185 7.77 4.15 10.99
CA ILE A 185 7.03 3.78 12.20
C ILE A 185 7.82 2.63 12.80
N SER A 186 8.35 2.81 13.99
CA SER A 186 9.01 1.75 14.76
C SER A 186 8.25 1.54 16.07
N PHE A 187 8.10 0.30 16.44
CA PHE A 187 7.51 -0.08 17.73
C PHE A 187 8.56 -0.75 18.61
N ASP A 188 8.22 -0.95 19.87
CA ASP A 188 9.02 -1.78 20.77
C ASP A 188 9.25 -3.18 20.18
N ASP A 189 10.46 -3.71 20.32
CA ASP A 189 10.88 -5.02 19.80
C ASP A 189 9.93 -6.15 20.23
N ALA A 190 9.41 -6.11 21.45
CA ALA A 190 8.47 -7.11 21.96
C ALA A 190 7.13 -7.07 21.20
N PHE A 191 6.65 -5.88 20.83
CA PHE A 191 5.45 -5.71 20.04
C PHE A 191 5.68 -6.15 18.60
N GLU A 192 6.81 -5.80 17.98
CA GLU A 192 7.14 -6.22 16.62
C GLU A 192 7.21 -7.74 16.50
N GLN A 193 7.82 -8.43 17.47
CA GLN A 193 7.84 -9.89 17.55
C GLN A 193 6.42 -10.48 17.69
N SER A 194 5.57 -9.85 18.49
CA SER A 194 4.18 -10.31 18.68
C SER A 194 3.35 -10.17 17.39
N ILE A 195 3.52 -9.09 16.65
CA ILE A 195 2.89 -8.89 15.36
C ILE A 195 3.39 -9.90 14.33
N GLN A 196 4.70 -10.15 14.26
CA GLN A 196 5.26 -11.17 13.39
C GLN A 196 4.70 -12.55 13.70
N ALA A 197 4.62 -12.92 14.99
CA ALA A 197 4.02 -14.19 15.42
C ALA A 197 2.55 -14.31 15.00
N LYS A 198 1.75 -13.25 15.15
CA LYS A 198 0.36 -13.20 14.69
C LYS A 198 0.24 -13.36 13.19
N VAL A 199 1.08 -12.66 12.41
CA VAL A 199 1.06 -12.75 10.94
C VAL A 199 1.42 -14.17 10.49
N ILE A 200 2.43 -14.79 11.09
CA ILE A 200 2.82 -16.18 10.82
C ILE A 200 1.65 -17.12 11.16
N ALA A 201 1.04 -16.98 12.33
CA ALA A 201 -0.09 -17.81 12.73
C ALA A 201 -1.31 -17.65 11.80
N ALA A 202 -1.61 -16.43 11.36
CA ALA A 202 -2.68 -16.16 10.39
C ALA A 202 -2.39 -16.79 9.02
N GLN A 203 -1.14 -16.69 8.55
CA GLN A 203 -0.72 -17.34 7.29
C GLN A 203 -0.78 -18.85 7.40
N ASP A 204 -0.38 -19.44 8.51
CA ASP A 204 -0.45 -20.88 8.73
C ASP A 204 -1.91 -21.37 8.82
N ALA A 205 -2.79 -20.61 9.47
CA ALA A 205 -4.22 -20.90 9.48
C ALA A 205 -4.81 -20.89 8.04
N LEU A 206 -4.45 -19.89 7.24
CA LEU A 206 -4.87 -19.79 5.83
C LEU A 206 -4.34 -20.96 4.99
N LYS A 207 -3.06 -21.33 5.17
CA LYS A 207 -2.47 -22.52 4.52
C LYS A 207 -3.21 -23.80 4.89
N MET A 208 -3.58 -23.94 6.18
CA MET A 208 -4.33 -25.11 6.64
C MET A 208 -5.74 -25.16 6.03
N GLN A 209 -6.43 -24.01 5.94
CA GLN A 209 -7.72 -23.94 5.25
C GLN A 209 -7.60 -24.34 3.78
N ASN A 210 -6.64 -23.77 3.05
CA ASN A 210 -6.41 -24.11 1.65
C ASN A 210 -6.07 -25.58 1.46
N LYS A 211 -5.23 -26.16 2.33
CA LYS A 211 -4.88 -27.58 2.30
C LYS A 211 -6.06 -28.49 2.63
N THR A 212 -6.97 -28.05 3.50
CA THR A 212 -8.20 -28.79 3.80
C THR A 212 -9.13 -28.75 2.59
N ALA A 213 -9.32 -27.59 1.97
CA ALA A 213 -10.13 -27.46 0.76
C ALA A 213 -9.56 -28.30 -0.41
N GLU A 214 -8.25 -28.31 -0.60
CA GLU A 214 -7.56 -29.15 -1.58
C GLU A 214 -7.85 -30.64 -1.34
N ARG A 215 -7.70 -31.11 -0.09
CA ARG A 215 -7.99 -32.50 0.27
C ARG A 215 -9.46 -32.88 0.06
N GLU A 216 -10.38 -31.96 0.36
CA GLU A 216 -11.80 -32.19 0.10
C GLU A 216 -12.08 -32.29 -1.39
N GLU A 217 -11.47 -31.45 -2.21
CA GLU A 217 -11.61 -31.55 -3.67
C GLU A 217 -10.95 -32.80 -4.24
N GLU A 218 -9.78 -33.20 -3.75
CA GLU A 218 -9.16 -34.48 -4.12
C GLU A 218 -10.04 -35.68 -3.74
N ALA A 219 -10.63 -35.64 -2.55
CA ALA A 219 -11.55 -36.72 -2.13
C ALA A 219 -12.80 -36.77 -3.01
N LYS A 220 -13.39 -35.62 -3.36
CA LYS A 220 -14.51 -35.54 -4.31
C LYS A 220 -14.13 -36.08 -5.69
N GLN A 221 -12.96 -35.72 -6.21
CA GLN A 221 -12.47 -36.22 -7.49
C GLN A 221 -12.29 -37.74 -7.47
N LYS A 222 -11.74 -38.32 -6.40
CA LYS A 222 -11.61 -39.76 -6.22
C LYS A 222 -12.97 -40.47 -6.21
N VAL A 223 -13.95 -39.90 -5.53
CA VAL A 223 -15.32 -40.44 -5.51
C VAL A 223 -15.97 -40.37 -6.90
N ILE A 224 -15.80 -39.26 -7.60
CA ILE A 224 -16.31 -39.05 -8.96
C ILE A 224 -15.65 -40.09 -9.92
N ALA A 225 -14.32 -40.22 -9.83
CA ALA A 225 -13.59 -41.18 -10.65
C ALA A 225 -14.04 -42.64 -10.39
N ALA A 226 -14.18 -43.02 -9.12
CA ALA A 226 -14.67 -44.36 -8.76
C ALA A 226 -16.11 -44.61 -9.24
N ARG A 227 -16.99 -43.60 -9.15
CA ARG A 227 -18.35 -43.70 -9.71
C ARG A 227 -18.34 -43.85 -11.23
N ALA A 228 -17.54 -43.03 -11.92
CA ALA A 228 -17.42 -43.11 -13.38
C ALA A 228 -16.89 -44.47 -13.84
N GLU A 229 -15.93 -45.05 -13.12
CA GLU A 229 -15.42 -46.41 -13.39
C GLU A 229 -16.48 -47.49 -13.15
N ALA A 230 -17.22 -47.40 -12.02
CA ALA A 230 -18.31 -48.33 -11.72
C ALA A 230 -19.44 -48.25 -12.77
N ASP A 231 -19.82 -47.02 -13.17
CA ASP A 231 -20.83 -46.82 -14.22
C ASP A 231 -20.34 -47.33 -15.58
N SER A 232 -19.05 -47.12 -15.91
CA SER A 232 -18.45 -47.70 -17.13
C SER A 232 -18.49 -49.23 -17.15
N GLN A 233 -18.12 -49.86 -16.03
CA GLN A 233 -18.18 -51.31 -15.88
C GLN A 233 -19.62 -51.83 -15.99
N LYS A 234 -20.58 -51.16 -15.37
CA LYS A 234 -22.00 -51.48 -15.47
C LYS A 234 -22.51 -51.41 -16.92
N ILE A 235 -22.21 -50.32 -17.62
CA ILE A 235 -22.58 -50.12 -19.03
C ILE A 235 -21.98 -51.25 -19.91
N LYS A 236 -20.71 -51.61 -19.68
CA LYS A 236 -20.07 -52.74 -20.40
C LYS A 236 -20.79 -54.07 -20.12
N ALA A 237 -21.07 -54.36 -18.84
CA ALA A 237 -21.76 -55.59 -18.47
C ALA A 237 -23.20 -55.62 -19.03
N ASP A 238 -23.93 -54.50 -19.01
CA ASP A 238 -25.26 -54.41 -19.61
C ASP A 238 -25.21 -54.59 -21.13
N ALA A 239 -24.19 -54.01 -21.81
CA ALA A 239 -23.98 -54.20 -23.26
C ALA A 239 -23.64 -55.62 -23.60
N GLU A 240 -22.79 -56.33 -22.84
CA GLU A 240 -22.44 -57.69 -22.99
C GLU A 240 -23.68 -58.60 -22.76
N ALA A 241 -24.43 -58.35 -21.69
CA ALA A 241 -25.67 -59.09 -21.41
C ALA A 241 -26.70 -58.89 -22.52
N TYR A 242 -26.81 -57.68 -23.08
CA TYR A 242 -27.67 -57.43 -24.24
C TYR A 242 -27.21 -58.18 -25.47
N ALA A 243 -25.91 -58.18 -25.79
CA ALA A 243 -25.33 -58.92 -26.91
C ALA A 243 -25.57 -60.41 -26.77
N ILE A 244 -25.35 -61.00 -25.57
CA ILE A 244 -25.61 -62.40 -25.28
C ILE A 244 -27.10 -62.77 -25.50
N ARG A 245 -28.03 -61.94 -25.02
CA ARG A 245 -29.47 -62.12 -25.22
C ARG A 245 -29.81 -62.08 -26.70
N GLN A 246 -29.29 -61.17 -27.48
CA GLN A 246 -29.50 -61.10 -28.92
C GLN A 246 -29.01 -62.35 -29.65
N VAL A 247 -27.80 -62.79 -29.26
CA VAL A 247 -27.26 -64.06 -29.80
C VAL A 247 -28.14 -65.29 -29.43
N GLN A 248 -28.58 -65.38 -28.16
CA GLN A 248 -29.47 -66.44 -27.70
C GLN A 248 -30.81 -66.45 -28.46
N ASP A 249 -31.42 -65.30 -28.69
CA ASP A 249 -32.68 -65.20 -29.43
C ASP A 249 -32.51 -65.53 -30.90
N GLN A 250 -31.40 -65.20 -31.53
CA GLN A 250 -31.06 -65.60 -32.88
C GLN A 250 -30.83 -67.16 -32.98
N LEU A 251 -30.13 -67.72 -31.97
CA LEU A 251 -29.89 -69.14 -31.88
C LEU A 251 -31.17 -69.97 -31.69
N LYS A 252 -32.16 -69.44 -30.89
CA LYS A 252 -33.48 -70.09 -30.77
C LYS A 252 -34.21 -70.16 -32.09
N ASN A 253 -34.04 -69.16 -32.95
CA ASN A 253 -34.70 -69.05 -34.25
C ASN A 253 -33.96 -69.81 -35.39
N SER A 254 -32.73 -70.28 -35.11
CA SER A 254 -31.89 -70.99 -36.10
C SER A 254 -31.14 -72.15 -35.46
N PRO A 255 -31.83 -73.27 -35.16
CA PRO A 255 -31.22 -74.39 -34.44
C PRO A 255 -30.03 -75.03 -35.19
N ASN A 256 -30.02 -74.98 -36.52
CA ASN A 256 -28.93 -75.51 -37.34
C ASN A 256 -27.64 -74.69 -37.34
N TYR A 257 -27.67 -73.45 -36.79
CA TYR A 257 -26.50 -72.57 -36.73
C TYR A 257 -25.45 -73.06 -35.73
N ILE A 258 -25.88 -73.68 -34.65
CA ILE A 258 -24.97 -74.28 -33.66
C ILE A 258 -24.19 -75.43 -34.29
N ASP A 259 -24.84 -76.23 -35.09
CA ASP A 259 -24.17 -77.34 -35.76
C ASP A 259 -23.24 -76.87 -36.88
N TYR A 260 -23.58 -75.75 -37.57
CA TYR A 260 -22.68 -75.07 -38.51
C TYR A 260 -21.41 -74.54 -37.82
N MET A 261 -21.54 -73.91 -36.70
CA MET A 261 -20.39 -73.39 -35.92
C MET A 261 -19.52 -74.50 -35.35
N LYS A 262 -20.14 -75.67 -34.94
CA LYS A 262 -19.38 -76.84 -34.52
C LYS A 262 -18.55 -77.42 -35.66
N ILE A 263 -19.09 -77.43 -36.87
CA ILE A 263 -18.38 -77.89 -38.07
C ILE A 263 -17.25 -76.91 -38.43
N GLN A 264 -17.47 -75.62 -38.33
CA GLN A 264 -16.48 -74.62 -38.68
C GLN A 264 -15.27 -74.59 -37.73
N GLN A 265 -15.48 -74.86 -36.44
CA GLN A 265 -14.40 -74.95 -35.43
C GLN A 265 -13.78 -76.33 -35.30
N TRP A 266 -14.25 -77.31 -36.09
CA TRP A 266 -13.71 -78.63 -36.06
C TRP A 266 -12.33 -78.67 -36.74
N ASP A 267 -11.35 -79.25 -36.05
CA ASP A 267 -9.95 -79.37 -36.51
C ASP A 267 -9.73 -80.54 -37.50
N GLY A 268 -10.82 -81.18 -37.95
CA GLY A 268 -10.77 -82.28 -38.91
C GLY A 268 -10.32 -83.65 -38.33
N LYS A 269 -10.11 -83.73 -37.04
CA LYS A 269 -9.72 -84.98 -36.38
C LYS A 269 -10.93 -85.63 -35.74
N LEU A 270 -11.09 -86.91 -36.04
CA LEU A 270 -12.09 -87.74 -35.39
C LEU A 270 -11.71 -87.94 -33.90
N PRO A 271 -12.64 -87.81 -32.96
CA PRO A 271 -12.37 -88.14 -31.57
C PRO A 271 -11.94 -89.57 -31.42
N ALA A 272 -10.88 -89.84 -30.66
CA ALA A 272 -10.29 -91.16 -30.47
C ALA A 272 -11.16 -92.15 -29.64
N ALA A 273 -12.35 -91.79 -29.25
CA ALA A 273 -13.28 -92.60 -28.50
C ALA A 273 -14.63 -92.63 -29.20
N VAL A 274 -14.99 -93.77 -29.80
CA VAL A 274 -16.33 -94.11 -30.34
C VAL A 274 -17.06 -94.88 -29.26
N GLY A 275 -17.65 -94.22 -28.33
CA GLY A 275 -18.61 -94.76 -27.38
C GLY A 275 -19.82 -93.84 -27.40
N ASP A 276 -20.95 -94.29 -27.01
CA ASP A 276 -22.27 -93.68 -27.06
C ASP A 276 -22.35 -92.38 -26.10
N VAL A 277 -21.28 -91.57 -26.12
CA VAL A 277 -21.15 -90.33 -25.35
C VAL A 277 -20.98 -89.20 -26.34
N ASN A 278 -21.90 -88.28 -26.34
CA ASN A 278 -21.87 -87.07 -27.12
C ASN A 278 -20.58 -86.24 -26.76
N PRO A 279 -19.56 -86.20 -27.64
CA PRO A 279 -18.23 -85.65 -27.27
C PRO A 279 -18.20 -84.10 -27.10
N PHE A 280 -19.32 -83.44 -27.21
CA PHE A 280 -19.39 -82.02 -27.20
C PHE A 280 -19.99 -81.38 -25.95
N ILE A 281 -20.41 -82.19 -24.95
CA ILE A 281 -20.91 -81.64 -23.72
C ILE A 281 -20.59 -82.59 -22.56
N ALA A 282 -19.49 -82.36 -21.90
CA ALA A 282 -19.33 -82.61 -20.49
C ALA A 282 -18.62 -81.43 -19.85
N ILE A 283 -19.39 -80.40 -19.65
CA ILE A 283 -19.09 -79.50 -18.56
C ILE A 283 -19.92 -80.01 -17.38
N ASP A 284 -19.40 -81.07 -16.78
CA ASP A 284 -19.92 -81.53 -15.52
C ASP A 284 -19.42 -80.67 -14.42
N GLY A 285 -20.30 -79.78 -13.96
CA GLY A 285 -20.08 -78.95 -12.79
C GLY A 285 -20.23 -79.77 -11.52
N THR A 286 -19.39 -80.75 -11.28
CA THR A 286 -19.27 -81.32 -9.95
C THR A 286 -18.19 -80.59 -9.15
N ALA A 287 -18.66 -79.71 -8.33
CA ALA A 287 -17.92 -79.23 -7.21
C ALA A 287 -17.42 -80.38 -6.34
N ASN A 288 -16.16 -80.68 -6.40
CA ASN A 288 -15.52 -81.60 -5.47
C ASN A 288 -15.20 -80.90 -4.17
N THR A 289 -16.10 -80.99 -3.21
CA THR A 289 -15.83 -80.73 -1.82
C THR A 289 -14.91 -81.83 -1.27
N SER A 290 -13.63 -81.53 -1.14
CA SER A 290 -12.77 -82.33 -0.28
C SER A 290 -12.27 -81.42 0.86
N SER A 291 -12.87 -81.70 2.01
CA SER A 291 -12.41 -81.37 3.31
C SER A 291 -10.95 -81.74 3.54
N GLY A 292 -10.13 -80.82 3.91
CA GLY A 292 -8.75 -81.05 4.36
C GLY A 292 -8.40 -80.09 5.49
N THR A 293 -8.72 -80.51 6.67
CA THR A 293 -8.16 -80.35 8.01
C THR A 293 -7.00 -79.36 8.18
N ALA A 294 -7.25 -78.40 9.06
CA ALA A 294 -6.40 -77.77 10.04
C ALA A 294 -4.88 -77.99 10.00
N ASN A 295 -4.16 -76.85 10.01
CA ASN A 295 -3.11 -76.66 11.00
C ASN A 295 -2.83 -75.17 11.18
N ASN A 296 -3.14 -74.78 12.37
CA ASN A 296 -2.58 -73.56 12.99
C ASN A 296 -1.26 -74.00 13.69
N PRO A 297 -0.24 -73.18 13.65
CA PRO A 297 0.38 -72.85 14.95
C PRO A 297 0.57 -71.35 15.18
N SER A 298 0.00 -71.01 16.30
CA SER A 298 0.36 -69.96 17.22
C SER A 298 1.82 -69.55 17.25
N GLY A 299 2.02 -68.25 17.47
CA GLY A 299 3.03 -67.80 18.37
C GLY A 299 4.16 -67.00 17.78
N GLN A 300 4.21 -65.73 17.94
CA GLN A 300 5.02 -65.13 18.97
C GLN A 300 5.04 -63.59 18.87
N THR A 301 4.74 -63.03 19.98
CA THR A 301 5.10 -61.70 20.47
C THR A 301 6.55 -61.36 20.20
N ASN A 302 6.86 -60.12 19.79
CA ASN A 302 7.96 -59.43 20.46
C ASN A 302 7.78 -57.92 20.47
N ASN A 303 7.90 -57.41 21.65
CA ASN A 303 8.15 -56.05 22.06
C ASN A 303 9.47 -55.52 21.51
N GLY A 304 9.54 -54.22 21.34
CA GLY A 304 10.79 -53.53 21.13
C GLY A 304 10.56 -52.05 21.07
N ALA A 305 10.59 -51.49 22.28
CA ALA A 305 10.76 -50.11 22.63
C ALA A 305 12.04 -49.49 22.06
N GLY A 306 12.02 -48.19 21.90
CA GLY A 306 13.23 -47.43 22.12
C GLY A 306 13.61 -46.43 21.00
N GLN A 307 13.42 -45.25 21.22
CA GLN A 307 14.02 -43.92 21.29
C GLN A 307 13.29 -42.89 20.47
#